data_62e512858fc5cffa804b06f7b0a29513
#
_entry.id   62e512858fc5cffa804b06f7b0a29513
#
_cell.length_a   1.000
_cell.length_b   1.000
_cell.length_c   1.000
_cell.angle_alpha   90.00
_cell.angle_beta   90.00
_cell.angle_gamma   90.00
#
_symmetry.space_group_name_H-M   'P 1'
#
loop_
_entity.id
_entity.type
_entity.pdbx_description
1 polymer ?
#
loop_
_entity_poly.entity_id
_entity_poly.type
_entity_poly.pdbx_seq_one_letter_code
_entity_poly.pdbx_strand_id
1 'polypeptide(L)'
;MQVKNIIVYNDYGHIYGGAGKIAFDSALALAQKGYHVVFFCATGPVDSQLEAHGIEVVFLNQADALSDKNKMASACRNIWNRKAYRESLKCLAQYSPQDTVVMVHGYVKTLSAAIFSTFRKRQFKTILTLHDYFTACPNGGFFNYQKNAYCTCKAMSTRCVLTHCDSRNYAYKLYRCVRQSVLNHCLRRAKKYIHAYAVSKLCEEKLRPYVTQFATKSGVLYNPIEIITNEKIDITHNNAFLYVGRLTEDKGIHDFCKVVTELQLQGIVLGDGYLLDDLKHQYPNITFAGWVNGSDKIAYLRQAKCLIFPTRHSETFGLSVAEMLSMGVPCIVPLGCGAVELIRPNDNGLTYKMGDYDGLKVAVKQFNQTEIATWAARMSTQQLPNLSMATYLSNVERIFSTL
;
A
#
# COMPACT_ATOMS: atom_id res chain seq x y z
N MET A 1 6.63 -26.40 9.63
CA MET A 1 7.90 -26.27 8.86
C MET A 1 8.88 -25.45 9.66
N GLN A 2 10.14 -25.90 9.83
CA GLN A 2 11.18 -25.07 10.44
C GLN A 2 11.78 -24.19 9.34
N VAL A 3 11.37 -22.94 9.29
CA VAL A 3 11.85 -21.98 8.28
C VAL A 3 13.25 -21.49 8.66
N LYS A 4 14.17 -21.53 7.69
CA LYS A 4 15.53 -21.00 7.81
C LYS A 4 15.77 -19.88 6.84
N ASN A 5 15.23 -20.01 5.63
CA ASN A 5 15.44 -19.09 4.53
C ASN A 5 14.14 -18.41 4.12
N ILE A 6 14.22 -17.13 3.80
CA ILE A 6 13.08 -16.31 3.35
C ILE A 6 13.51 -15.58 2.09
N ILE A 7 12.73 -15.74 1.00
CA ILE A 7 13.00 -15.04 -0.26
C ILE A 7 11.88 -14.01 -0.47
N VAL A 8 12.21 -12.75 -0.32
CA VAL A 8 11.28 -11.63 -0.47
C VAL A 8 11.30 -11.14 -1.92
N TYR A 9 10.14 -11.20 -2.59
CA TYR A 9 9.96 -10.68 -3.95
C TYR A 9 9.29 -9.31 -3.91
N ASN A 10 9.96 -8.33 -4.52
CA ASN A 10 9.41 -6.99 -4.71
C ASN A 10 9.85 -6.41 -6.06
N ASP A 11 9.02 -5.59 -6.71
CA ASP A 11 9.36 -4.99 -8.01
C ASP A 11 10.60 -4.11 -7.94
N TYR A 12 10.78 -3.35 -6.84
CA TYR A 12 11.85 -2.37 -6.65
C TYR A 12 12.82 -2.80 -5.54
N GLY A 13 14.10 -2.51 -5.74
CA GLY A 13 15.18 -2.70 -4.76
C GLY A 13 15.31 -1.56 -3.74
N HIS A 14 14.36 -0.63 -3.72
CA HIS A 14 14.29 0.51 -2.82
C HIS A 14 12.85 0.78 -2.40
N ILE A 15 12.66 1.63 -1.41
CA ILE A 15 11.31 2.00 -0.94
C ILE A 15 10.60 2.81 -2.03
N TYR A 16 9.57 2.21 -2.64
CA TYR A 16 8.68 2.84 -3.61
C TYR A 16 7.23 2.70 -3.16
N GLY A 17 6.76 3.69 -2.39
CA GLY A 17 5.42 3.68 -1.78
C GLY A 17 5.26 2.70 -0.61
N GLY A 18 4.05 2.63 -0.07
CA GLY A 18 3.78 1.89 1.17
C GLY A 18 4.06 0.39 1.10
N ALA A 19 3.67 -0.28 0.01
CA ALA A 19 3.93 -1.71 -0.16
C ALA A 19 5.43 -2.03 -0.23
N GLY A 20 6.21 -1.16 -0.93
CA GLY A 20 7.66 -1.26 -0.98
C GLY A 20 8.30 -1.08 0.39
N LYS A 21 7.81 -0.10 1.19
CA LYS A 21 8.27 0.10 2.56
C LYS A 21 8.05 -1.16 3.41
N ILE A 22 6.88 -1.76 3.36
CA ILE A 22 6.58 -2.98 4.13
C ILE A 22 7.47 -4.15 3.69
N ALA A 23 7.71 -4.33 2.38
CA ALA A 23 8.61 -5.37 1.88
C ALA A 23 10.03 -5.19 2.43
N PHE A 24 10.51 -3.96 2.41
CA PHE A 24 11.84 -3.58 2.85
C PHE A 24 12.00 -3.75 4.36
N ASP A 25 11.13 -3.13 5.15
CA ASP A 25 11.14 -3.20 6.61
C ASP A 25 10.99 -4.65 7.11
N SER A 26 10.14 -5.45 6.44
CA SER A 26 9.97 -6.87 6.76
C SER A 26 11.25 -7.67 6.51
N ALA A 27 11.94 -7.41 5.39
CA ALA A 27 13.18 -8.11 5.07
C ALA A 27 14.28 -7.81 6.11
N LEU A 28 14.46 -6.52 6.46
CA LEU A 28 15.40 -6.10 7.50
C LEU A 28 15.09 -6.75 8.86
N ALA A 29 13.83 -6.69 9.28
CA ALA A 29 13.42 -7.21 10.57
C ALA A 29 13.54 -8.75 10.65
N LEU A 30 13.29 -9.47 9.57
CA LEU A 30 13.48 -10.92 9.48
C LEU A 30 14.97 -11.30 9.52
N ALA A 31 15.85 -10.55 8.84
CA ALA A 31 17.29 -10.74 8.90
C ALA A 31 17.81 -10.51 10.31
N GLN A 32 17.37 -9.45 11.00
CA GLN A 32 17.70 -9.16 12.41
C GLN A 32 17.24 -10.26 13.37
N LYS A 33 16.18 -10.99 13.04
CA LYS A 33 15.75 -12.18 13.81
C LYS A 33 16.58 -13.43 13.53
N GLY A 34 17.56 -13.38 12.63
CA GLY A 34 18.45 -14.47 12.32
C GLY A 34 18.01 -15.39 11.18
N TYR A 35 16.97 -15.02 10.42
CA TYR A 35 16.65 -15.71 9.18
C TYR A 35 17.65 -15.37 8.07
N HIS A 36 18.01 -16.33 7.25
CA HIS A 36 18.72 -16.05 6.00
C HIS A 36 17.73 -15.43 5.01
N VAL A 37 17.93 -14.16 4.66
CA VAL A 37 16.99 -13.42 3.81
C VAL A 37 17.63 -13.11 2.45
N VAL A 38 16.88 -13.40 1.39
CA VAL A 38 17.20 -13.00 0.02
C VAL A 38 16.16 -12.00 -0.45
N PHE A 39 16.60 -10.86 -1.00
CA PHE A 39 15.71 -9.86 -1.56
C PHE A 39 15.79 -9.89 -3.10
N PHE A 40 14.73 -10.40 -3.74
CA PHE A 40 14.65 -10.53 -5.19
C PHE A 40 13.89 -9.34 -5.78
N CYS A 41 14.58 -8.49 -6.56
CA CYS A 41 14.00 -7.30 -7.16
C CYS A 41 14.39 -7.11 -8.62
N ALA A 42 13.56 -6.35 -9.35
CA ALA A 42 13.78 -6.13 -10.77
C ALA A 42 14.36 -4.75 -11.09
N THR A 43 13.86 -3.70 -10.42
CA THR A 43 14.17 -2.30 -10.73
C THR A 43 14.96 -1.66 -9.59
N GLY A 44 16.03 -0.96 -9.94
CA GLY A 44 16.89 -0.22 -9.00
C GLY A 44 16.49 1.26 -8.84
N PRO A 45 17.30 2.02 -8.08
CA PRO A 45 18.51 1.55 -7.40
C PRO A 45 18.21 0.50 -6.31
N VAL A 46 19.24 -0.26 -5.91
CA VAL A 46 19.15 -1.12 -4.73
C VAL A 46 19.60 -0.31 -3.53
N ASP A 47 18.81 -0.33 -2.46
CA ASP A 47 19.14 0.35 -1.23
C ASP A 47 20.25 -0.41 -0.48
N SER A 48 21.34 0.29 -0.14
CA SER A 48 22.52 -0.27 0.53
C SER A 48 22.23 -0.86 1.92
N GLN A 49 21.14 -0.48 2.54
CA GLN A 49 20.74 -1.06 3.83
C GLN A 49 20.45 -2.56 3.74
N LEU A 50 20.02 -3.08 2.60
CA LEU A 50 19.80 -4.50 2.42
C LEU A 50 21.10 -5.29 2.65
N GLU A 51 22.17 -4.91 1.93
CA GLU A 51 23.47 -5.57 2.04
C GLU A 51 24.12 -5.31 3.41
N ALA A 52 23.97 -4.09 3.96
CA ALA A 52 24.48 -3.74 5.29
C ALA A 52 23.90 -4.60 6.43
N HIS A 53 22.69 -5.16 6.24
CA HIS A 53 22.05 -6.10 7.17
C HIS A 53 22.23 -7.57 6.79
N GLY A 54 23.19 -7.87 5.90
CA GLY A 54 23.48 -9.25 5.49
C GLY A 54 22.42 -9.91 4.60
N ILE A 55 21.55 -9.11 3.96
CA ILE A 55 20.56 -9.60 3.03
C ILE A 55 21.19 -9.80 1.65
N GLU A 56 21.08 -11.02 1.11
CA GLU A 56 21.49 -11.31 -0.26
C GLU A 56 20.53 -10.62 -1.25
N VAL A 57 21.05 -9.91 -2.23
CA VAL A 57 20.21 -9.21 -3.23
C VAL A 57 20.33 -9.85 -4.60
N VAL A 58 19.22 -10.33 -5.14
CA VAL A 58 19.10 -10.76 -6.53
C VAL A 58 18.46 -9.63 -7.35
N PHE A 59 19.30 -8.84 -8.00
CA PHE A 59 18.87 -7.65 -8.75
C PHE A 59 18.87 -7.91 -10.26
N LEU A 60 17.71 -7.71 -10.90
CA LEU A 60 17.56 -7.98 -12.34
C LEU A 60 18.06 -6.83 -13.24
N ASN A 61 18.28 -5.64 -12.68
CA ASN A 61 18.68 -4.43 -13.41
C ASN A 61 17.79 -4.18 -14.65
N GLN A 62 16.52 -4.02 -14.42
CA GLN A 62 15.52 -3.71 -15.44
C GLN A 62 14.87 -2.35 -15.18
N ALA A 63 14.64 -1.59 -16.24
CA ALA A 63 13.87 -0.36 -16.17
C ALA A 63 12.40 -0.66 -15.86
N ASP A 64 11.74 0.22 -15.13
CA ASP A 64 10.31 0.14 -14.92
C ASP A 64 9.51 0.59 -16.16
N ALA A 65 8.19 0.41 -16.11
CA ALA A 65 7.31 0.71 -17.24
C ALA A 65 7.28 2.20 -17.62
N LEU A 66 7.62 3.11 -16.69
CA LEU A 66 7.60 4.55 -16.92
C LEU A 66 8.93 5.05 -17.48
N SER A 67 10.06 4.52 -16.99
CA SER A 67 11.41 4.90 -17.38
C SER A 67 11.92 4.18 -18.63
N ASP A 68 11.31 3.02 -19.01
CA ASP A 68 11.73 2.26 -20.18
C ASP A 68 11.49 3.02 -21.48
N LYS A 69 12.56 3.18 -22.27
CA LYS A 69 12.50 3.83 -23.58
C LYS A 69 11.66 3.05 -24.59
N ASN A 70 11.66 1.71 -24.50
CA ASN A 70 10.85 0.85 -25.36
C ASN A 70 9.55 0.43 -24.67
N LYS A 71 8.50 1.25 -24.84
CA LYS A 71 7.19 1.04 -24.21
C LYS A 71 6.52 -0.28 -24.60
N MET A 72 6.70 -0.76 -25.84
CA MET A 72 6.13 -2.04 -26.28
C MET A 72 6.84 -3.23 -25.62
N ALA A 73 8.17 -3.24 -25.59
CA ALA A 73 8.94 -4.29 -24.90
C ALA A 73 8.62 -4.31 -23.41
N SER A 74 8.49 -3.14 -22.79
CA SER A 74 8.08 -3.00 -21.41
C SER A 74 6.67 -3.56 -21.16
N ALA A 75 5.72 -3.27 -22.04
CA ALA A 75 4.35 -3.79 -21.93
C ALA A 75 4.32 -5.33 -22.03
N CYS A 76 5.05 -5.92 -23.00
CA CYS A 76 5.18 -7.37 -23.12
C CYS A 76 5.83 -7.99 -21.87
N ARG A 77 6.90 -7.35 -21.35
CA ARG A 77 7.60 -7.78 -20.14
C ARG A 77 6.68 -7.76 -18.91
N ASN A 78 5.81 -6.76 -18.79
CA ASN A 78 4.86 -6.67 -17.67
C ASN A 78 3.73 -7.72 -17.74
N ILE A 79 3.48 -8.32 -18.91
CA ILE A 79 2.61 -9.49 -19.03
C ILE A 79 3.39 -10.75 -18.62
N TRP A 80 4.59 -10.93 -19.19
CA TRP A 80 5.45 -12.10 -18.95
C TRP A 80 6.93 -11.73 -18.99
N ASN A 81 7.55 -11.62 -17.82
CA ASN A 81 8.97 -11.29 -17.70
C ASN A 81 9.83 -12.57 -17.77
N ARG A 82 10.42 -12.82 -18.97
CA ARG A 82 11.28 -13.99 -19.18
C ARG A 82 12.57 -13.95 -18.34
N LYS A 83 13.13 -12.76 -18.06
CA LYS A 83 14.33 -12.61 -17.24
C LYS A 83 13.97 -12.93 -15.79
N ALA A 84 12.90 -12.35 -15.25
CA ALA A 84 12.43 -12.66 -13.90
C ALA A 84 12.11 -14.15 -13.74
N TYR A 85 11.48 -14.78 -14.72
CA TYR A 85 11.23 -16.24 -14.70
C TYR A 85 12.53 -17.05 -14.60
N ARG A 86 13.53 -16.76 -15.44
CA ARG A 86 14.81 -17.52 -15.47
C ARG A 86 15.61 -17.31 -14.20
N GLU A 87 15.81 -16.07 -13.79
CA GLU A 87 16.61 -15.76 -12.60
C GLU A 87 15.90 -16.22 -11.30
N SER A 88 14.57 -16.14 -11.23
CA SER A 88 13.82 -16.74 -10.12
C SER A 88 14.00 -18.26 -10.06
N LEU A 89 14.01 -18.98 -11.19
CA LEU A 89 14.29 -20.42 -11.19
C LEU A 89 15.71 -20.75 -10.72
N LYS A 90 16.71 -19.92 -11.08
CA LYS A 90 18.10 -20.09 -10.63
C LYS A 90 18.22 -19.82 -9.12
N CYS A 91 17.63 -18.73 -8.64
CA CYS A 91 17.61 -18.39 -7.22
C CYS A 91 16.97 -19.53 -6.41
N LEU A 92 15.74 -19.92 -6.77
CA LEU A 92 15.02 -20.97 -6.06
C LEU A 92 15.71 -22.36 -6.12
N ALA A 93 16.59 -22.59 -7.11
CA ALA A 93 17.32 -23.86 -7.21
C ALA A 93 18.39 -24.03 -6.12
N GLN A 94 18.79 -22.97 -5.45
CA GLN A 94 19.82 -22.96 -4.41
C GLN A 94 19.23 -23.29 -3.02
N TYR A 95 17.91 -23.35 -2.89
CA TYR A 95 17.21 -23.50 -1.62
C TYR A 95 16.29 -24.73 -1.63
N SER A 96 16.06 -25.27 -0.43
CA SER A 96 15.13 -26.38 -0.21
C SER A 96 13.72 -25.84 0.10
N PRO A 97 12.65 -26.31 -0.59
CA PRO A 97 11.29 -25.88 -0.29
C PRO A 97 10.78 -26.38 1.08
N GLN A 98 11.52 -27.26 1.78
CA GLN A 98 11.16 -27.76 3.11
C GLN A 98 11.52 -26.79 4.24
N ASP A 99 12.47 -25.87 4.03
CA ASP A 99 12.95 -24.91 5.03
C ASP A 99 12.96 -23.46 4.53
N THR A 100 12.39 -23.23 3.35
CA THR A 100 12.38 -21.91 2.70
C THR A 100 10.96 -21.45 2.37
N VAL A 101 10.64 -20.21 2.71
CA VAL A 101 9.37 -19.55 2.38
C VAL A 101 9.61 -18.39 1.42
N VAL A 102 8.75 -18.27 0.42
CA VAL A 102 8.69 -17.12 -0.47
C VAL A 102 7.67 -16.12 0.06
N MET A 103 8.05 -14.86 0.20
CA MET A 103 7.17 -13.74 0.53
C MET A 103 7.07 -12.79 -0.66
N VAL A 104 5.87 -12.48 -1.12
CA VAL A 104 5.64 -11.61 -2.29
C VAL A 104 4.87 -10.37 -1.87
N HIS A 105 5.47 -9.20 -2.09
CA HIS A 105 4.88 -7.89 -1.80
C HIS A 105 4.54 -7.10 -3.06
N GLY A 106 5.48 -6.98 -4.02
CA GLY A 106 5.30 -6.28 -5.29
C GLY A 106 5.72 -7.13 -6.48
N TYR A 107 4.88 -7.20 -7.53
CA TYR A 107 5.17 -8.03 -8.69
C TYR A 107 4.56 -7.53 -10.02
N VAL A 108 3.69 -6.54 -9.96
CA VAL A 108 2.84 -6.18 -11.11
C VAL A 108 3.54 -5.26 -12.09
N LYS A 109 4.50 -4.47 -11.62
CA LYS A 109 5.13 -3.41 -12.41
C LYS A 109 6.32 -3.90 -13.23
N THR A 110 7.05 -4.91 -12.74
CA THR A 110 8.26 -5.38 -13.42
C THR A 110 8.45 -6.90 -13.37
N LEU A 111 8.25 -7.54 -12.22
CA LEU A 111 8.44 -8.99 -12.06
C LEU A 111 7.43 -9.82 -12.86
N SER A 112 6.20 -9.34 -12.97
CA SER A 112 5.06 -9.96 -13.68
C SER A 112 4.54 -11.28 -13.08
N ALA A 113 3.51 -11.82 -13.70
CA ALA A 113 2.92 -13.12 -13.35
C ALA A 113 3.89 -14.32 -13.45
N ALA A 114 5.02 -14.13 -14.13
CA ALA A 114 5.98 -15.21 -14.43
C ALA A 114 6.57 -15.85 -13.17
N ILE A 115 6.76 -15.08 -12.09
CA ILE A 115 7.33 -15.58 -10.83
C ILE A 115 6.47 -16.67 -10.19
N PHE A 116 5.13 -16.56 -10.25
CA PHE A 116 4.22 -17.57 -9.67
C PHE A 116 4.36 -18.93 -10.36
N SER A 117 4.74 -18.96 -11.62
CA SER A 117 5.03 -20.21 -12.34
C SER A 117 6.31 -20.87 -11.84
N THR A 118 7.31 -20.09 -11.36
CA THR A 118 8.53 -20.62 -10.77
C THR A 118 8.29 -21.23 -9.40
N PHE A 119 7.48 -20.58 -8.56
CA PHE A 119 7.09 -21.08 -7.24
C PHE A 119 6.37 -22.42 -7.35
N ARG A 120 5.43 -22.54 -8.30
CA ARG A 120 4.77 -23.82 -8.62
C ARG A 120 5.77 -24.87 -9.10
N LYS A 121 6.66 -24.53 -10.03
CA LYS A 121 7.62 -25.48 -10.61
C LYS A 121 8.61 -25.99 -9.59
N ARG A 122 9.02 -25.15 -8.64
CA ARG A 122 9.95 -25.47 -7.56
C ARG A 122 9.27 -25.85 -6.24
N GLN A 123 7.92 -25.83 -6.20
CA GLN A 123 7.07 -26.24 -5.06
C GLN A 123 7.27 -25.41 -3.78
N PHE A 124 7.65 -24.14 -3.91
CA PHE A 124 7.84 -23.27 -2.76
C PHE A 124 6.52 -22.77 -2.18
N LYS A 125 6.35 -22.87 -0.87
CA LYS A 125 5.28 -22.23 -0.13
C LYS A 125 5.44 -20.72 -0.23
N THR A 126 4.36 -20.03 -0.56
CA THR A 126 4.37 -18.62 -0.90
C THR A 126 3.34 -17.88 -0.07
N ILE A 127 3.78 -16.87 0.66
CA ILE A 127 2.93 -15.87 1.33
C ILE A 127 2.79 -14.70 0.37
N LEU A 128 1.59 -14.47 -0.13
CA LEU A 128 1.27 -13.33 -0.98
C LEU A 128 0.56 -12.27 -0.15
N THR A 129 1.22 -11.13 0.09
CA THR A 129 0.62 -9.98 0.78
C THR A 129 -0.14 -9.12 -0.22
N LEU A 130 -1.42 -8.90 0.05
CA LEU A 130 -2.34 -8.19 -0.82
C LEU A 130 -2.36 -6.69 -0.47
N HIS A 131 -1.31 -5.97 -0.92
CA HIS A 131 -1.17 -4.52 -0.68
C HIS A 131 -2.07 -3.67 -1.57
N ASP A 132 -2.61 -4.25 -2.62
CA ASP A 132 -3.48 -3.63 -3.61
C ASP A 132 -4.49 -4.66 -4.16
N TYR A 133 -5.28 -4.24 -5.13
CA TYR A 133 -6.31 -5.10 -5.72
C TYR A 133 -5.90 -5.72 -7.07
N PHE A 134 -4.62 -5.73 -7.44
CA PHE A 134 -4.17 -6.30 -8.72
C PHE A 134 -4.38 -7.81 -8.84
N THR A 135 -4.61 -8.53 -7.75
CA THR A 135 -5.02 -9.94 -7.81
C THR A 135 -6.45 -10.12 -8.35
N ALA A 136 -7.23 -9.07 -8.46
CA ALA A 136 -8.61 -9.07 -8.96
C ALA A 136 -8.83 -8.02 -10.06
N CYS A 137 -8.59 -6.75 -9.74
CA CYS A 137 -8.89 -5.61 -10.60
C CYS A 137 -7.73 -5.28 -11.56
N PRO A 138 -7.95 -5.20 -12.88
CA PRO A 138 -6.89 -4.83 -13.83
C PRO A 138 -6.21 -3.48 -13.55
N ASN A 139 -6.96 -2.52 -12.96
CA ASN A 139 -6.42 -1.22 -12.54
C ASN A 139 -5.82 -1.24 -11.13
N GLY A 140 -6.06 -2.28 -10.33
CA GLY A 140 -5.53 -2.43 -8.99
C GLY A 140 -6.16 -1.58 -7.88
N GLY A 141 -7.20 -0.78 -8.18
CA GLY A 141 -7.79 0.15 -7.21
C GLY A 141 -9.31 0.08 -7.08
N PHE A 142 -10.01 -0.70 -7.90
CA PHE A 142 -11.47 -0.62 -8.03
C PHE A 142 -11.95 0.83 -8.21
N PHE A 143 -11.22 1.60 -9.00
CA PHE A 143 -11.50 2.99 -9.29
C PHE A 143 -11.70 3.22 -10.79
N ASN A 144 -12.70 4.04 -11.14
CA ASN A 144 -12.96 4.44 -12.51
C ASN A 144 -12.44 5.88 -12.71
N TYR A 145 -11.28 6.00 -13.35
CA TYR A 145 -10.62 7.29 -13.57
C TYR A 145 -11.42 8.22 -14.48
N GLN A 146 -12.19 7.68 -15.45
CA GLN A 146 -13.00 8.51 -16.35
C GLN A 146 -14.20 9.15 -15.63
N LYS A 147 -14.69 8.51 -14.57
CA LYS A 147 -15.82 9.00 -13.77
C LYS A 147 -15.37 9.59 -12.44
N ASN A 148 -14.07 9.57 -12.15
CA ASN A 148 -13.49 9.93 -10.85
C ASN A 148 -14.28 9.31 -9.66
N ALA A 149 -14.59 8.01 -9.75
CA ALA A 149 -15.48 7.36 -8.79
C ALA A 149 -15.08 5.90 -8.54
N TYR A 150 -15.52 5.39 -7.40
CA TYR A 150 -15.39 3.98 -7.04
C TYR A 150 -16.07 3.07 -8.07
N CYS A 151 -15.42 1.94 -8.43
CA CYS A 151 -15.93 0.97 -9.39
C CYS A 151 -16.65 -0.18 -8.69
N THR A 152 -17.91 -0.39 -9.05
CA THR A 152 -18.78 -1.47 -8.53
C THR A 152 -18.81 -2.72 -9.43
N CYS A 153 -18.07 -2.72 -10.53
CA CYS A 153 -18.06 -3.87 -11.44
C CYS A 153 -17.36 -5.08 -10.79
N LYS A 154 -17.97 -6.27 -10.96
CA LYS A 154 -17.22 -7.51 -10.69
C LYS A 154 -16.01 -7.55 -11.62
N ALA A 155 -14.81 -7.67 -11.05
CA ALA A 155 -13.57 -7.64 -11.80
C ALA A 155 -13.52 -8.76 -12.85
N MET A 156 -13.02 -8.43 -14.05
CA MET A 156 -12.91 -9.31 -15.21
C MET A 156 -14.26 -9.85 -15.75
N SER A 157 -15.40 -9.31 -15.32
CA SER A 157 -16.68 -9.57 -15.98
C SER A 157 -16.77 -8.85 -17.33
N THR A 158 -17.72 -9.25 -18.18
CA THR A 158 -17.99 -8.57 -19.46
C THR A 158 -18.20 -7.08 -19.26
N ARG A 159 -19.00 -6.68 -18.25
CA ARG A 159 -19.21 -5.28 -17.89
C ARG A 159 -17.90 -4.58 -17.53
N CYS A 160 -17.01 -5.23 -16.76
CA CYS A 160 -15.71 -4.68 -16.39
C CYS A 160 -14.81 -4.47 -17.62
N VAL A 161 -14.75 -5.45 -18.54
CA VAL A 161 -13.93 -5.35 -19.75
C VAL A 161 -14.42 -4.22 -20.64
N LEU A 162 -15.74 -4.10 -20.85
CA LEU A 162 -16.35 -3.07 -21.70
C LEU A 162 -16.36 -1.67 -21.07
N THR A 163 -16.11 -1.55 -19.76
CA THR A 163 -16.07 -0.24 -19.10
C THR A 163 -14.69 0.41 -19.26
N HIS A 164 -14.64 1.58 -19.90
CA HIS A 164 -13.43 2.42 -19.90
C HIS A 164 -13.25 3.02 -18.51
N CYS A 165 -12.29 2.47 -17.75
CA CYS A 165 -11.96 2.92 -16.39
C CYS A 165 -10.47 3.22 -16.19
N ASP A 166 -9.67 3.17 -17.28
CA ASP A 166 -8.23 3.48 -17.22
C ASP A 166 -7.99 4.99 -17.19
N SER A 167 -6.92 5.43 -16.52
CA SER A 167 -6.52 6.84 -16.45
C SER A 167 -6.01 7.39 -17.78
N ARG A 168 -5.62 6.52 -18.73
CA ARG A 168 -5.07 6.92 -20.03
C ARG A 168 -6.12 6.79 -21.12
N ASN A 169 -6.30 5.56 -21.67
CA ASN A 169 -7.27 5.28 -22.72
C ASN A 169 -7.73 3.82 -22.67
N TYR A 170 -8.72 3.49 -23.53
CA TYR A 170 -9.33 2.16 -23.54
C TYR A 170 -8.37 1.05 -24.01
N ALA A 171 -7.41 1.34 -24.87
CA ALA A 171 -6.39 0.36 -25.27
C ALA A 171 -5.52 -0.09 -24.07
N TYR A 172 -5.15 0.85 -23.18
CA TYR A 172 -4.48 0.49 -21.92
C TYR A 172 -5.37 -0.36 -21.00
N LYS A 173 -6.67 -0.11 -20.98
CA LYS A 173 -7.64 -0.96 -20.26
C LYS A 173 -7.61 -2.38 -20.79
N LEU A 174 -7.69 -2.58 -22.10
CA LEU A 174 -7.63 -3.91 -22.73
C LEU A 174 -6.29 -4.61 -22.45
N TYR A 175 -5.19 -3.89 -22.61
CA TYR A 175 -3.86 -4.39 -22.23
C TYR A 175 -3.83 -4.89 -20.78
N ARG A 176 -4.37 -4.12 -19.83
CA ARG A 176 -4.42 -4.52 -18.41
C ARG A 176 -5.32 -5.75 -18.21
N CYS A 177 -6.40 -5.90 -18.97
CA CYS A 177 -7.24 -7.09 -18.94
C CYS A 177 -6.47 -8.34 -19.42
N VAL A 178 -5.68 -8.22 -20.50
CA VAL A 178 -4.80 -9.31 -20.96
C VAL A 178 -3.79 -9.69 -19.89
N ARG A 179 -3.09 -8.70 -19.33
CA ARG A 179 -2.15 -8.92 -18.22
C ARG A 179 -2.84 -9.63 -17.04
N GLN A 180 -4.04 -9.18 -16.67
CA GLN A 180 -4.82 -9.79 -15.59
C GLN A 180 -5.22 -11.25 -15.89
N SER A 181 -5.57 -11.55 -17.14
CA SER A 181 -5.90 -12.92 -17.54
C SER A 181 -4.70 -13.87 -17.39
N VAL A 182 -3.49 -13.42 -17.79
CA VAL A 182 -2.26 -14.17 -17.61
C VAL A 182 -1.94 -14.35 -16.12
N LEU A 183 -2.07 -13.29 -15.33
CA LEU A 183 -1.87 -13.36 -13.87
C LEU A 183 -2.83 -14.35 -13.21
N ASN A 184 -4.12 -14.26 -13.52
CA ASN A 184 -5.13 -15.17 -12.97
C ASN A 184 -4.83 -16.63 -13.32
N HIS A 185 -4.37 -16.89 -14.55
CA HIS A 185 -3.96 -18.24 -14.98
C HIS A 185 -2.77 -18.75 -14.15
N CYS A 186 -1.73 -17.93 -13.98
CA CYS A 186 -0.54 -18.32 -13.20
C CYS A 186 -0.88 -18.57 -11.73
N LEU A 187 -1.64 -17.66 -11.11
CA LEU A 187 -2.07 -17.78 -9.72
C LEU A 187 -2.90 -19.05 -9.49
N ARG A 188 -3.91 -19.32 -10.34
CA ARG A 188 -4.75 -20.53 -10.23
C ARG A 188 -3.92 -21.81 -10.33
N ARG A 189 -2.95 -21.87 -11.24
CA ARG A 189 -2.05 -23.02 -11.37
C ARG A 189 -1.10 -23.18 -10.19
N ALA A 190 -0.73 -22.09 -9.53
CA ALA A 190 0.12 -22.11 -8.34
C ALA A 190 -0.67 -22.27 -7.03
N LYS A 191 -2.00 -22.38 -7.07
CA LYS A 191 -2.92 -22.36 -5.93
C LYS A 191 -2.44 -23.19 -4.73
N LYS A 192 -1.97 -24.41 -4.99
CA LYS A 192 -1.50 -25.34 -3.94
C LYS A 192 -0.39 -24.76 -3.04
N TYR A 193 0.34 -23.78 -3.55
CA TYR A 193 1.53 -23.20 -2.89
C TYR A 193 1.28 -21.80 -2.35
N ILE A 194 0.12 -21.18 -2.64
CA ILE A 194 -0.15 -19.77 -2.29
C ILE A 194 -1.04 -19.69 -1.05
N HIS A 195 -0.57 -18.92 -0.07
CA HIS A 195 -1.33 -18.43 1.07
C HIS A 195 -1.41 -16.90 0.92
N ALA A 196 -2.61 -16.32 0.86
CA ALA A 196 -2.81 -14.92 0.56
C ALA A 196 -3.33 -14.16 1.78
N TYR A 197 -2.67 -13.07 2.15
CA TYR A 197 -3.06 -12.26 3.31
C TYR A 197 -3.31 -10.82 2.90
N ALA A 198 -4.51 -10.36 3.20
CA ALA A 198 -4.89 -8.96 3.01
C ALA A 198 -4.36 -8.10 4.16
N VAL A 199 -4.13 -6.82 3.90
CA VAL A 199 -3.57 -5.90 4.90
C VAL A 199 -4.63 -5.23 5.78
N SER A 200 -5.92 -5.51 5.54
CA SER A 200 -7.06 -5.08 6.34
C SER A 200 -8.25 -6.03 6.14
N LYS A 201 -9.22 -6.01 7.03
CA LYS A 201 -10.47 -6.79 6.88
C LYS A 201 -11.26 -6.35 5.65
N LEU A 202 -11.36 -5.05 5.41
CA LEU A 202 -12.03 -4.51 4.23
C LEU A 202 -11.37 -5.00 2.93
N CYS A 203 -10.04 -5.01 2.88
CA CYS A 203 -9.29 -5.56 1.74
C CYS A 203 -9.56 -7.06 1.58
N GLU A 204 -9.58 -7.83 2.69
CA GLU A 204 -9.88 -9.25 2.69
C GLU A 204 -11.30 -9.52 2.16
N GLU A 205 -12.31 -8.82 2.68
CA GLU A 205 -13.71 -8.95 2.25
C GLU A 205 -13.89 -8.68 0.75
N LYS A 206 -13.26 -7.61 0.25
CA LYS A 206 -13.31 -7.27 -1.19
C LYS A 206 -12.62 -8.29 -2.08
N LEU A 207 -11.50 -8.86 -1.62
CA LEU A 207 -10.72 -9.82 -2.40
C LEU A 207 -11.17 -11.27 -2.21
N ARG A 208 -11.90 -11.60 -1.17
CA ARG A 208 -12.36 -12.97 -0.85
C ARG A 208 -12.95 -13.71 -2.04
N PRO A 209 -13.85 -13.14 -2.88
CA PRO A 209 -14.42 -13.83 -4.04
C PRO A 209 -13.40 -14.23 -5.11
N TYR A 210 -12.24 -13.59 -5.11
CA TYR A 210 -11.16 -13.82 -6.08
C TYR A 210 -10.06 -14.71 -5.48
N VAL A 211 -9.68 -14.47 -4.22
CA VAL A 211 -8.60 -15.16 -3.51
C VAL A 211 -8.86 -16.66 -3.41
N THR A 212 -10.10 -17.08 -3.15
CA THR A 212 -10.52 -18.48 -3.10
C THR A 212 -10.20 -19.29 -4.36
N GLN A 213 -10.02 -18.60 -5.50
CA GLN A 213 -9.70 -19.23 -6.77
C GLN A 213 -8.20 -19.59 -6.88
N PHE A 214 -7.31 -18.90 -6.14
CA PHE A 214 -5.87 -19.04 -6.31
C PHE A 214 -5.06 -19.21 -5.02
N ALA A 215 -5.68 -19.19 -3.85
CA ALA A 215 -5.01 -19.46 -2.59
C ALA A 215 -5.66 -20.62 -1.84
N THR A 216 -4.86 -21.35 -1.06
CA THR A 216 -5.33 -22.44 -0.20
C THR A 216 -5.76 -21.92 1.16
N LYS A 217 -5.12 -20.87 1.64
CA LYS A 217 -5.46 -20.17 2.87
C LYS A 217 -5.49 -18.67 2.60
N SER A 218 -6.35 -17.97 3.30
CA SER A 218 -6.42 -16.50 3.30
C SER A 218 -6.75 -15.98 4.69
N GLY A 219 -6.42 -14.72 4.92
CA GLY A 219 -6.69 -14.05 6.18
C GLY A 219 -6.20 -12.60 6.14
N VAL A 220 -6.09 -12.00 7.31
CA VAL A 220 -5.58 -10.64 7.48
C VAL A 220 -4.20 -10.69 8.15
N LEU A 221 -3.25 -9.97 7.56
CA LEU A 221 -1.95 -9.66 8.12
C LEU A 221 -1.76 -8.13 8.02
N TYR A 222 -2.07 -7.44 9.09
CA TYR A 222 -1.96 -5.98 9.13
C TYR A 222 -0.51 -5.54 8.88
N ASN A 223 -0.37 -4.45 8.12
CA ASN A 223 0.94 -3.83 7.93
C ASN A 223 1.50 -3.33 9.26
N PRO A 224 2.80 -3.52 9.51
CA PRO A 224 3.44 -2.82 10.62
C PRO A 224 3.55 -1.33 10.30
N ILE A 225 3.57 -0.52 11.35
CA ILE A 225 3.92 0.89 11.28
C ILE A 225 5.22 1.15 12.02
N GLU A 226 5.98 2.08 11.51
CA GLU A 226 7.11 2.64 12.24
C GLU A 226 6.56 3.58 13.32
N ILE A 227 6.92 3.31 14.56
CA ILE A 227 6.64 4.24 15.65
C ILE A 227 7.70 5.34 15.56
N ILE A 228 7.33 6.44 14.91
CA ILE A 228 8.25 7.54 14.61
C ILE A 228 8.71 8.25 15.90
N THR A 229 7.87 8.24 16.93
CA THR A 229 8.16 8.78 18.26
C THR A 229 7.34 8.03 19.31
N ASN A 230 7.96 7.77 20.47
CA ASN A 230 7.25 7.20 21.62
C ASN A 230 6.38 8.25 22.36
N GLU A 231 6.59 9.53 22.06
CA GLU A 231 5.82 10.63 22.63
C GLU A 231 4.66 10.97 21.74
N LYS A 232 3.46 11.04 22.31
CA LYS A 232 2.30 11.55 21.60
C LYS A 232 2.42 13.05 21.36
N ILE A 233 1.94 13.49 20.23
CA ILE A 233 1.88 14.91 19.89
C ILE A 233 0.84 15.59 20.75
N ASP A 234 1.21 16.68 21.43
CA ASP A 234 0.25 17.56 22.05
C ASP A 234 -0.41 18.42 20.95
N ILE A 235 -1.66 18.08 20.64
CA ILE A 235 -2.44 18.76 19.61
C ILE A 235 -3.13 20.03 20.11
N THR A 236 -3.05 20.36 21.40
CA THR A 236 -3.82 21.46 22.01
C THR A 236 -3.45 22.83 21.48
N HIS A 237 -2.18 23.01 21.06
CA HIS A 237 -1.66 24.23 20.50
C HIS A 237 -1.52 24.20 18.98
N ASN A 238 -1.89 23.08 18.33
CA ASN A 238 -1.73 22.92 16.89
C ASN A 238 -2.96 23.44 16.13
N ASN A 239 -2.70 24.02 14.95
CA ASN A 239 -3.74 24.56 14.08
C ASN A 239 -3.78 23.92 12.69
N ALA A 240 -2.71 23.21 12.28
CA ALA A 240 -2.59 22.68 10.93
C ALA A 240 -3.39 21.41 10.69
N PHE A 241 -4.20 21.42 9.63
CA PHE A 241 -4.77 20.21 9.06
C PHE A 241 -3.79 19.64 8.04
N LEU A 242 -3.45 18.35 8.19
CA LEU A 242 -2.46 17.69 7.36
C LEU A 242 -3.12 16.80 6.31
N TYR A 243 -2.47 16.77 5.14
CA TYR A 243 -2.61 15.73 4.13
C TYR A 243 -1.24 15.04 3.95
N VAL A 244 -1.22 13.70 3.97
CA VAL A 244 0.00 12.91 3.76
C VAL A 244 -0.27 11.85 2.69
N GLY A 245 0.33 12.01 1.50
CA GLY A 245 0.14 11.06 0.42
C GLY A 245 0.56 11.56 -0.95
N ARG A 246 0.40 10.71 -1.97
CA ARG A 246 0.67 11.10 -3.36
C ARG A 246 -0.35 12.14 -3.83
N LEU A 247 0.12 13.11 -4.61
CA LEU A 247 -0.73 14.17 -5.17
C LEU A 247 -1.33 13.71 -6.50
N THR A 248 -2.39 12.89 -6.39
CA THR A 248 -3.11 12.29 -7.52
C THR A 248 -4.62 12.35 -7.28
N GLU A 249 -5.43 12.34 -8.36
CA GLU A 249 -6.89 12.44 -8.30
C GLU A 249 -7.55 11.42 -7.36
N ASP A 250 -7.11 10.17 -7.45
CA ASP A 250 -7.65 9.06 -6.67
C ASP A 250 -7.38 9.21 -5.16
N LYS A 251 -6.41 10.04 -4.77
CA LYS A 251 -6.09 10.31 -3.36
C LYS A 251 -6.87 11.50 -2.78
N GLY A 252 -7.67 12.18 -3.60
CA GLY A 252 -8.58 13.23 -3.15
C GLY A 252 -7.91 14.52 -2.69
N ILE A 253 -6.70 14.81 -3.16
CA ILE A 253 -5.96 16.03 -2.75
C ILE A 253 -6.76 17.30 -3.05
N HIS A 254 -7.53 17.36 -4.14
CA HIS A 254 -8.39 18.50 -4.45
C HIS A 254 -9.45 18.74 -3.38
N ASP A 255 -10.04 17.67 -2.80
CA ASP A 255 -11.02 17.79 -1.73
C ASP A 255 -10.39 18.35 -0.46
N PHE A 256 -9.14 17.94 -0.15
CA PHE A 256 -8.38 18.51 0.96
C PHE A 256 -8.15 20.02 0.74
N CYS A 257 -7.55 20.38 -0.38
CA CYS A 257 -7.22 21.80 -0.67
C CYS A 257 -8.46 22.67 -0.65
N LYS A 258 -9.56 22.21 -1.26
CA LYS A 258 -10.82 22.92 -1.30
C LYS A 258 -11.43 23.13 0.08
N VAL A 259 -11.50 22.06 0.92
CA VAL A 259 -12.15 22.15 2.24
C VAL A 259 -11.37 23.05 3.21
N VAL A 260 -10.03 22.97 3.23
CA VAL A 260 -9.23 23.83 4.12
C VAL A 260 -9.28 25.29 3.68
N THR A 261 -9.33 25.57 2.38
CA THR A 261 -9.46 26.93 1.85
C THR A 261 -10.85 27.50 2.13
N GLU A 262 -11.93 26.78 1.84
CA GLU A 262 -13.30 27.24 2.10
C GLU A 262 -13.60 27.50 3.57
N LEU A 263 -12.95 26.75 4.47
CA LEU A 263 -13.10 26.90 5.90
C LEU A 263 -12.02 27.80 6.54
N GLN A 264 -11.15 28.41 5.72
CA GLN A 264 -10.06 29.30 6.16
C GLN A 264 -9.14 28.63 7.21
N LEU A 265 -8.83 27.33 7.03
CA LEU A 265 -7.99 26.56 7.92
C LEU A 265 -6.54 26.55 7.43
N GLN A 266 -5.59 26.36 8.34
CA GLN A 266 -4.20 26.14 7.98
C GLN A 266 -4.03 24.73 7.39
N GLY A 267 -3.62 24.63 6.14
CA GLY A 267 -3.37 23.37 5.44
C GLY A 267 -1.89 23.10 5.22
N ILE A 268 -1.44 21.88 5.50
CA ILE A 268 -0.08 21.40 5.16
C ILE A 268 -0.20 20.11 4.36
N VAL A 269 0.51 20.04 3.24
CA VAL A 269 0.51 18.90 2.32
C VAL A 269 1.91 18.30 2.27
N LEU A 270 2.03 17.03 2.69
CA LEU A 270 3.26 16.24 2.61
C LEU A 270 3.11 15.18 1.51
N GLY A 271 3.93 15.28 0.48
CA GLY A 271 3.94 14.34 -0.63
C GLY A 271 4.22 15.00 -1.96
N ASP A 272 4.31 14.16 -2.99
CA ASP A 272 4.63 14.56 -4.35
C ASP A 272 3.67 13.88 -5.35
N GLY A 273 3.59 14.42 -6.56
CA GLY A 273 2.78 13.89 -7.62
C GLY A 273 2.57 14.88 -8.76
N TYR A 274 1.99 14.41 -9.85
CA TYR A 274 1.82 15.20 -11.07
C TYR A 274 0.89 16.44 -10.92
N LEU A 275 0.14 16.55 -9.81
CA LEU A 275 -0.72 17.68 -9.51
C LEU A 275 -0.03 18.79 -8.69
N LEU A 276 1.23 18.60 -8.26
CA LEU A 276 1.88 19.49 -7.29
C LEU A 276 1.92 20.95 -7.76
N ASP A 277 2.38 21.19 -8.98
CA ASP A 277 2.56 22.54 -9.49
C ASP A 277 1.22 23.25 -9.70
N ASP A 278 0.24 22.55 -10.25
CA ASP A 278 -1.12 23.09 -10.44
C ASP A 278 -1.78 23.43 -9.10
N LEU A 279 -1.63 22.56 -8.09
CA LEU A 279 -2.18 22.79 -6.75
C LEU A 279 -1.52 23.97 -6.04
N LYS A 280 -0.20 24.14 -6.14
CA LYS A 280 0.51 25.30 -5.58
C LYS A 280 -0.01 26.62 -6.18
N HIS A 281 -0.25 26.62 -7.48
CA HIS A 281 -0.80 27.80 -8.16
C HIS A 281 -2.24 28.10 -7.72
N GLN A 282 -3.07 27.06 -7.61
CA GLN A 282 -4.49 27.19 -7.29
C GLN A 282 -4.74 27.53 -5.82
N TYR A 283 -3.86 27.06 -4.91
CA TYR A 283 -4.03 27.19 -3.45
C TYR A 283 -2.78 27.76 -2.77
N PRO A 284 -2.46 29.06 -3.01
CA PRO A 284 -1.21 29.67 -2.52
C PRO A 284 -1.11 29.77 -0.99
N ASN A 285 -2.24 29.66 -0.27
CA ASN A 285 -2.30 29.71 1.19
C ASN A 285 -2.05 28.35 1.87
N ILE A 286 -1.86 27.27 1.09
CA ILE A 286 -1.55 25.95 1.60
C ILE A 286 -0.03 25.72 1.52
N THR A 287 0.55 25.17 2.58
CA THR A 287 1.97 24.79 2.58
C THR A 287 2.16 23.43 1.91
N PHE A 288 2.85 23.41 0.76
CA PHE A 288 3.23 22.19 0.07
C PHE A 288 4.71 21.90 0.33
N ALA A 289 5.00 20.98 1.26
CA ALA A 289 6.36 20.64 1.67
C ALA A 289 7.07 19.65 0.70
N GLY A 290 6.32 19.07 -0.27
CA GLY A 290 6.87 18.06 -1.16
C GLY A 290 7.11 16.72 -0.47
N TRP A 291 8.02 15.93 -1.03
CA TRP A 291 8.42 14.66 -0.41
C TRP A 291 9.43 14.90 0.70
N VAL A 292 9.04 14.62 1.93
CA VAL A 292 9.85 14.80 3.15
C VAL A 292 10.09 13.46 3.86
N ASN A 293 11.27 13.30 4.46
CA ASN A 293 11.69 12.10 5.17
C ASN A 293 12.33 12.46 6.54
N GLY A 294 12.52 11.46 7.40
CA GLY A 294 13.29 11.58 8.65
C GLY A 294 12.81 12.72 9.55
N SER A 295 13.73 13.53 10.03
CA SER A 295 13.49 14.66 10.95
C SER A 295 12.52 15.69 10.38
N ASP A 296 12.62 16.00 9.08
CA ASP A 296 11.78 17.01 8.44
C ASP A 296 10.32 16.56 8.40
N LYS A 297 10.08 15.28 8.08
CA LYS A 297 8.73 14.71 8.16
C LYS A 297 8.18 14.84 9.58
N ILE A 298 8.97 14.49 10.60
CA ILE A 298 8.56 14.59 12.01
C ILE A 298 8.20 16.02 12.39
N ALA A 299 8.98 17.01 11.96
CA ALA A 299 8.75 18.42 12.25
C ALA A 299 7.39 18.92 11.71
N TYR A 300 7.00 18.47 10.51
CA TYR A 300 5.68 18.77 9.97
C TYR A 300 4.56 18.00 10.69
N LEU A 301 4.76 16.70 10.99
CA LEU A 301 3.76 15.91 11.68
C LEU A 301 3.44 16.46 13.07
N ARG A 302 4.41 17.03 13.77
CA ARG A 302 4.25 17.67 15.09
C ARG A 302 3.37 18.90 15.07
N GLN A 303 3.14 19.54 13.93
CA GLN A 303 2.25 20.69 13.78
C GLN A 303 0.78 20.28 13.56
N ALA A 304 0.52 18.97 13.42
CA ALA A 304 -0.80 18.47 13.08
C ALA A 304 -1.80 18.64 14.21
N LYS A 305 -2.93 19.28 13.90
CA LYS A 305 -4.16 19.26 14.69
C LYS A 305 -5.02 18.05 14.31
N CYS A 306 -5.08 17.72 13.03
CA CYS A 306 -5.87 16.63 12.48
C CYS A 306 -5.30 16.19 11.12
N LEU A 307 -5.34 14.90 10.82
CA LEU A 307 -5.13 14.40 9.46
C LEU A 307 -6.45 14.31 8.71
N ILE A 308 -6.53 14.91 7.54
CA ILE A 308 -7.61 14.67 6.59
C ILE A 308 -7.10 13.69 5.53
N PHE A 309 -7.76 12.53 5.42
CA PHE A 309 -7.42 11.45 4.48
C PHE A 309 -8.54 11.29 3.45
N PRO A 310 -8.63 12.15 2.41
CA PRO A 310 -9.81 12.26 1.57
C PRO A 310 -9.80 11.32 0.36
N THR A 311 -9.21 10.13 0.52
CA THR A 311 -9.08 9.18 -0.59
C THR A 311 -10.43 8.88 -1.26
N ARG A 312 -10.45 8.87 -2.59
CA ARG A 312 -11.61 8.56 -3.43
C ARG A 312 -11.61 7.12 -3.93
N HIS A 313 -10.53 6.39 -3.73
CA HIS A 313 -10.46 4.97 -4.04
C HIS A 313 -10.42 4.13 -2.75
N SER A 314 -10.73 2.84 -2.87
CA SER A 314 -10.66 1.92 -1.75
C SER A 314 -9.21 1.64 -1.37
N GLU A 315 -8.60 2.53 -0.59
CA GLU A 315 -7.27 2.29 0.00
C GLU A 315 -7.29 0.99 0.79
N THR A 316 -6.26 0.17 0.64
CA THR A 316 -6.23 -1.15 1.28
C THR A 316 -5.94 -1.10 2.77
N PHE A 317 -5.17 -0.09 3.26
CA PHE A 317 -4.81 0.04 4.68
C PHE A 317 -4.84 1.49 5.17
N GLY A 318 -4.02 2.38 4.58
CA GLY A 318 -3.88 3.77 5.03
C GLY A 318 -2.77 3.95 6.07
N LEU A 319 -1.52 3.70 5.67
CA LEU A 319 -0.35 3.81 6.55
C LEU A 319 -0.26 5.19 7.23
N SER A 320 -0.52 6.28 6.50
CA SER A 320 -0.48 7.64 7.08
C SER A 320 -1.52 7.84 8.20
N VAL A 321 -2.70 7.23 8.09
CA VAL A 321 -3.72 7.26 9.15
C VAL A 321 -3.21 6.50 10.38
N ALA A 322 -2.65 5.30 10.18
CA ALA A 322 -2.11 4.50 11.27
C ALA A 322 -0.94 5.21 11.98
N GLU A 323 -0.03 5.82 11.22
CA GLU A 323 1.07 6.63 11.75
C GLU A 323 0.55 7.80 12.60
N MET A 324 -0.37 8.61 12.07
CA MET A 324 -0.90 9.78 12.77
C MET A 324 -1.68 9.42 14.03
N LEU A 325 -2.52 8.40 13.97
CA LEU A 325 -3.21 7.89 15.17
C LEU A 325 -2.23 7.39 16.22
N SER A 326 -1.14 6.71 15.84
CA SER A 326 -0.12 6.24 16.77
C SER A 326 0.60 7.39 17.47
N MET A 327 0.72 8.53 16.79
CA MET A 327 1.31 9.76 17.34
C MET A 327 0.31 10.62 18.14
N GLY A 328 -0.93 10.18 18.33
CA GLY A 328 -1.92 10.94 19.06
C GLY A 328 -2.68 11.99 18.26
N VAL A 329 -2.65 11.94 16.94
CA VAL A 329 -3.35 12.89 16.08
C VAL A 329 -4.64 12.29 15.52
N PRO A 330 -5.80 12.91 15.74
CA PRO A 330 -7.07 12.45 15.20
C PRO A 330 -7.12 12.51 13.68
N CYS A 331 -7.96 11.64 13.08
CA CYS A 331 -8.04 11.54 11.63
C CYS A 331 -9.50 11.65 11.12
N ILE A 332 -9.69 12.28 9.96
CA ILE A 332 -10.95 12.29 9.21
C ILE A 332 -10.79 11.41 7.98
N VAL A 333 -11.58 10.33 7.89
CA VAL A 333 -11.37 9.23 6.95
C VAL A 333 -12.67 8.86 6.24
N PRO A 334 -12.68 8.58 4.92
CA PRO A 334 -13.88 8.14 4.23
C PRO A 334 -14.24 6.68 4.55
N LEU A 335 -15.52 6.41 4.66
CA LEU A 335 -16.05 5.04 4.71
C LEU A 335 -15.70 4.29 3.41
N GLY A 336 -15.32 3.01 3.51
CA GLY A 336 -15.01 2.16 2.35
C GLY A 336 -13.53 2.10 1.96
N CYS A 337 -12.63 2.64 2.80
CA CYS A 337 -11.18 2.39 2.74
C CYS A 337 -10.70 1.61 3.97
N GLY A 338 -9.58 0.89 3.87
CA GLY A 338 -9.05 0.06 4.96
C GLY A 338 -8.72 0.83 6.22
N ALA A 339 -8.37 2.12 6.10
CA ALA A 339 -8.07 2.98 7.23
C ALA A 339 -9.25 3.18 8.20
N VAL A 340 -10.49 2.98 7.75
CA VAL A 340 -11.68 3.10 8.59
C VAL A 340 -11.67 2.13 9.77
N GLU A 341 -10.99 0.99 9.65
CA GLU A 341 -10.87 0.01 10.73
C GLU A 341 -10.09 0.52 11.95
N LEU A 342 -9.31 1.56 11.76
CA LEU A 342 -8.52 2.21 12.81
C LEU A 342 -9.29 3.35 13.48
N ILE A 343 -10.41 3.78 12.87
CA ILE A 343 -11.21 4.90 13.37
C ILE A 343 -12.30 4.41 14.31
N ARG A 344 -12.35 5.03 15.48
CA ARG A 344 -13.46 4.99 16.41
C ARG A 344 -14.16 6.35 16.33
N PRO A 345 -15.37 6.41 15.71
CA PRO A 345 -16.05 7.69 15.51
C PRO A 345 -16.24 8.45 16.83
N ASN A 346 -15.92 9.74 16.80
CA ASN A 346 -15.95 10.65 17.96
C ASN A 346 -14.96 10.33 19.10
N ASP A 347 -14.09 9.33 18.94
CA ASP A 347 -13.04 8.98 19.91
C ASP A 347 -11.65 9.39 19.38
N ASN A 348 -11.25 8.86 18.22
CA ASN A 348 -9.96 9.16 17.60
C ASN A 348 -10.06 9.75 16.18
N GLY A 349 -11.29 10.04 15.74
CA GLY A 349 -11.52 10.63 14.43
C GLY A 349 -12.98 10.68 14.03
N LEU A 350 -13.22 11.10 12.81
CA LEU A 350 -14.54 11.18 12.18
C LEU A 350 -14.53 10.46 10.85
N THR A 351 -15.71 10.02 10.42
CA THR A 351 -15.90 9.35 9.15
C THR A 351 -16.95 10.06 8.30
N TYR A 352 -16.82 9.97 7.00
CA TYR A 352 -17.79 10.46 6.03
C TYR A 352 -17.91 9.50 4.84
N LYS A 353 -18.92 9.68 3.98
CA LYS A 353 -19.11 8.82 2.80
C LYS A 353 -18.03 9.12 1.74
N MET A 354 -17.38 8.10 1.21
CA MET A 354 -16.35 8.24 0.18
C MET A 354 -16.86 9.01 -1.06
N GLY A 355 -16.12 10.03 -1.46
CA GLY A 355 -16.46 10.90 -2.61
C GLY A 355 -17.56 11.93 -2.33
N ASP A 356 -18.04 12.01 -1.10
CA ASP A 356 -19.01 13.01 -0.65
C ASP A 356 -18.25 14.22 -0.07
N TYR A 357 -18.07 15.25 -0.89
CA TYR A 357 -17.38 16.47 -0.48
C TYR A 357 -18.12 17.23 0.64
N ASP A 358 -19.46 17.31 0.56
CA ASP A 358 -20.25 17.99 1.59
C ASP A 358 -20.18 17.26 2.93
N GLY A 359 -20.21 15.92 2.89
CA GLY A 359 -19.96 15.09 4.07
C GLY A 359 -18.57 15.29 4.67
N LEU A 360 -17.51 15.42 3.84
CA LEU A 360 -16.18 15.79 4.31
C LEU A 360 -16.20 17.16 5.00
N LYS A 361 -16.80 18.16 4.36
CA LYS A 361 -16.89 19.53 4.91
C LYS A 361 -17.63 19.58 6.24
N VAL A 362 -18.70 18.80 6.38
CA VAL A 362 -19.44 18.64 7.65
C VAL A 362 -18.54 18.01 8.72
N ALA A 363 -17.82 16.93 8.39
CA ALA A 363 -16.91 16.28 9.33
C ALA A 363 -15.77 17.22 9.79
N VAL A 364 -15.17 17.99 8.87
CA VAL A 364 -14.12 18.97 9.22
C VAL A 364 -14.69 20.10 10.12
N LYS A 365 -15.89 20.60 9.83
CA LYS A 365 -16.55 21.61 10.69
C LYS A 365 -16.84 21.04 12.08
N GLN A 366 -17.41 19.85 12.17
CA GLN A 366 -17.69 19.17 13.43
C GLN A 366 -16.41 18.99 14.26
N PHE A 367 -15.32 18.54 13.62
CA PHE A 367 -14.03 18.41 14.27
C PHE A 367 -13.54 19.76 14.81
N ASN A 368 -13.60 20.82 14.03
CA ASN A 368 -13.09 22.14 14.41
C ASN A 368 -13.96 22.87 15.45
N GLN A 369 -15.25 22.56 15.53
CA GLN A 369 -16.18 23.08 16.54
C GLN A 369 -16.06 22.37 17.90
N THR A 370 -15.53 21.15 17.93
CA THR A 370 -15.26 20.42 19.17
C THR A 370 -13.99 20.98 19.82
N GLU A 371 -14.02 21.28 21.10
CA GLU A 371 -12.84 21.74 21.83
C GLU A 371 -11.68 20.79 21.65
N ILE A 372 -10.51 21.33 21.27
CA ILE A 372 -9.31 20.54 21.00
C ILE A 372 -8.85 19.72 22.21
N ALA A 373 -9.04 20.24 23.43
CA ALA A 373 -8.77 19.53 24.68
C ALA A 373 -9.56 18.22 24.79
N THR A 374 -10.82 18.20 24.28
CA THR A 374 -11.63 16.98 24.24
C THR A 374 -11.01 15.93 23.32
N TRP A 375 -10.53 16.33 22.14
CA TRP A 375 -9.80 15.41 21.24
C TRP A 375 -8.49 14.94 21.87
N ALA A 376 -7.69 15.84 22.46
CA ALA A 376 -6.44 15.50 23.13
C ALA A 376 -6.66 14.47 24.25
N ALA A 377 -7.67 14.67 25.11
CA ALA A 377 -8.02 13.74 26.17
C ALA A 377 -8.41 12.35 25.63
N ARG A 378 -9.23 12.28 24.58
CA ARG A 378 -9.60 11.02 23.92
C ARG A 378 -8.39 10.32 23.31
N MET A 379 -7.52 11.08 22.62
CA MET A 379 -6.31 10.54 22.00
C MET A 379 -5.28 10.02 23.02
N SER A 380 -5.25 10.57 24.24
CA SER A 380 -4.36 10.10 25.31
C SER A 380 -4.71 8.70 25.80
N THR A 381 -6.00 8.35 25.80
CA THR A 381 -6.52 7.07 26.32
C THR A 381 -6.80 6.05 25.22
N GLN A 382 -6.69 6.42 23.95
CA GLN A 382 -7.00 5.52 22.85
C GLN A 382 -6.11 4.28 22.85
N GLN A 383 -6.72 3.12 22.56
CA GLN A 383 -6.01 1.89 22.26
C GLN A 383 -6.13 1.56 20.78
N LEU A 384 -5.04 1.61 20.07
CA LEU A 384 -4.94 1.12 18.69
C LEU A 384 -4.61 -0.37 18.68
N PRO A 385 -4.95 -1.10 17.60
CA PRO A 385 -4.37 -2.42 17.36
C PRO A 385 -2.84 -2.33 17.46
N ASN A 386 -2.20 -3.36 18.01
CA ASN A 386 -0.75 -3.40 18.05
C ASN A 386 -0.20 -3.65 16.63
N LEU A 387 0.20 -2.58 15.98
CA LEU A 387 0.77 -2.58 14.63
C LEU A 387 2.31 -2.51 14.65
N SER A 388 2.95 -2.88 15.76
CA SER A 388 4.41 -2.91 15.84
C SER A 388 5.01 -3.98 14.90
N MET A 389 6.26 -3.76 14.49
CA MET A 389 7.02 -4.73 13.70
C MET A 389 7.16 -6.08 14.45
N ALA A 390 7.31 -6.03 15.78
CA ALA A 390 7.37 -7.24 16.61
C ALA A 390 6.08 -8.09 16.51
N THR A 391 4.91 -7.45 16.57
CA THR A 391 3.61 -8.12 16.39
C THR A 391 3.43 -8.65 14.96
N TYR A 392 3.85 -7.89 13.96
CA TYR A 392 3.84 -8.35 12.58
C TYR A 392 4.69 -9.61 12.39
N LEU A 393 5.94 -9.61 12.88
CA LEU A 393 6.83 -10.77 12.79
C LEU A 393 6.27 -11.99 13.53
N SER A 394 5.71 -11.82 14.72
CA SER A 394 5.05 -12.89 15.45
C SER A 394 3.90 -13.51 14.65
N ASN A 395 3.08 -12.67 13.96
CA ASN A 395 2.04 -13.16 13.08
C ASN A 395 2.58 -13.88 11.85
N VAL A 396 3.67 -13.40 11.24
CA VAL A 396 4.38 -14.05 10.13
C VAL A 396 4.91 -15.41 10.55
N GLU A 397 5.55 -15.52 11.72
CA GLU A 397 6.07 -16.77 12.25
C GLU A 397 4.94 -17.77 12.55
N ARG A 398 3.80 -17.29 13.05
CA ARG A 398 2.60 -18.13 13.20
C ARG A 398 2.08 -18.64 11.85
N ILE A 399 2.16 -17.83 10.79
CA ILE A 399 1.84 -18.29 9.44
C ILE A 399 2.84 -19.38 9.01
N PHE A 400 4.15 -19.21 9.23
CA PHE A 400 5.17 -20.20 8.90
C PHE A 400 4.86 -21.57 9.54
N SER A 401 4.40 -21.57 10.79
CA SER A 401 4.05 -22.84 11.47
C SER A 401 2.86 -23.57 10.85
N THR A 402 2.05 -22.90 10.03
CA THR A 402 0.87 -23.46 9.36
C THR A 402 1.09 -23.81 7.89
N LEU A 403 2.28 -23.54 7.33
CA LEU A 403 2.67 -23.89 5.98
C LEU A 403 3.09 -25.39 5.92
#